data_e21b64b24e5ccc9445715ca239199474
#
_entry.id   e21b64b24e5ccc9445715ca239199474
#
_cell.length_a   1.000
_cell.length_b   1.000
_cell.length_c   1.000
_cell.angle_alpha   90.00
_cell.angle_beta   90.00
_cell.angle_gamma   90.00
#
_symmetry.space_group_name_H-M   'P 1'
#
loop_
_entity.id
_entity.type
_entity.pdbx_description
1 polymer ?
#
loop_
_entity_poly.entity_id
_entity_poly.type
_entity_poly.pdbx_seq_one_letter_code
_entity_poly.pdbx_strand_id
1 'polypeptide(L)'
;MKLNDLRPLMARRQDGRLSFDRFRSDPALAALHWPDDVLEQFLFEHGDNGAFVHDYGTIDLRHITWQLETIPAADFHTMPTGKTHAGCIESYAAHPVHWVAVRPPEVGRHWEEHGTWLRPPLLIDRRLLDPADNGLQVLEGRTRVGVLRGRAREQLRVALNHHAWVGRP
;
A
#
# COMPACT_ATOMS: atom_id res chain seq x y z
N MET A 1 0.82 -17.54 -10.20
CA MET A 1 1.55 -17.57 -8.91
C MET A 1 0.78 -16.71 -7.92
N LYS A 2 0.24 -17.33 -6.88
CA LYS A 2 -0.52 -16.65 -5.83
C LYS A 2 0.42 -16.13 -4.74
N LEU A 3 -0.04 -15.15 -3.95
CA LEU A 3 0.71 -14.69 -2.78
C LEU A 3 1.01 -15.85 -1.81
N ASN A 4 0.07 -16.75 -1.62
CA ASN A 4 0.26 -17.95 -0.77
C ASN A 4 1.42 -18.85 -1.22
N ASP A 5 1.77 -18.86 -2.50
CA ASP A 5 2.85 -19.69 -3.05
C ASP A 5 4.23 -19.17 -2.61
N LEU A 6 4.32 -17.90 -2.18
CA LEU A 6 5.55 -17.25 -1.71
C LEU A 6 5.84 -17.47 -0.21
N ARG A 7 4.99 -18.17 0.53
CA ARG A 7 5.19 -18.43 1.97
C ARG A 7 6.58 -18.96 2.34
N PRO A 8 7.16 -19.92 1.60
CA PRO A 8 8.53 -20.41 1.93
C PRO A 8 9.58 -19.32 1.81
N LEU A 9 9.44 -18.39 0.85
CA LEU A 9 10.34 -17.26 0.67
C LEU A 9 10.18 -16.26 1.82
N MET A 10 8.94 -15.96 2.22
CA MET A 10 8.63 -15.05 3.32
C MET A 10 9.14 -15.57 4.68
N ALA A 11 9.07 -16.86 4.94
CA ALA A 11 9.60 -17.46 6.16
C ALA A 11 11.11 -17.19 6.32
N ARG A 12 11.90 -17.21 5.22
CA ARG A 12 13.33 -16.90 5.24
C ARG A 12 13.62 -15.45 5.62
N ARG A 13 12.70 -14.51 5.36
CA ARG A 13 12.80 -13.12 5.79
C ARG A 13 12.63 -13.00 7.30
N GLN A 14 11.64 -13.67 7.90
CA GLN A 14 11.38 -13.64 9.35
C GLN A 14 12.59 -14.04 10.16
N ASP A 15 13.38 -15.00 9.65
CA ASP A 15 14.63 -15.45 10.28
C ASP A 15 15.77 -14.40 10.18
N GLY A 16 15.53 -13.22 9.61
CA GLY A 16 16.57 -12.21 9.38
C GLY A 16 17.64 -12.61 8.35
N ARG A 17 17.41 -13.71 7.63
CA ARG A 17 18.40 -14.28 6.67
C ARG A 17 18.25 -13.73 5.26
N LEU A 18 17.23 -12.92 5.00
CA LEU A 18 16.92 -12.43 3.66
C LEU A 18 16.82 -10.90 3.66
N SER A 19 17.81 -10.23 3.06
CA SER A 19 17.75 -8.81 2.75
C SER A 19 16.80 -8.54 1.57
N PHE A 20 16.32 -7.29 1.42
CA PHE A 20 15.48 -6.93 0.28
C PHE A 20 16.16 -7.20 -1.06
N ASP A 21 17.47 -6.93 -1.21
CA ASP A 21 18.21 -7.19 -2.45
C ASP A 21 18.21 -8.68 -2.84
N ARG A 22 18.37 -9.56 -1.86
CA ARG A 22 18.29 -11.01 -2.10
C ARG A 22 16.86 -11.46 -2.38
N PHE A 23 15.88 -10.84 -1.71
CA PHE A 23 14.46 -11.12 -1.92
C PHE A 23 14.05 -10.79 -3.35
N ARG A 24 14.29 -9.56 -3.81
CA ARG A 24 13.91 -9.13 -5.18
C ARG A 24 14.64 -9.88 -6.29
N SER A 25 15.80 -10.46 -5.99
CA SER A 25 16.58 -11.29 -6.93
C SER A 25 16.11 -12.74 -7.02
N ASP A 26 15.11 -13.15 -6.22
CA ASP A 26 14.53 -14.50 -6.34
C ASP A 26 13.89 -14.65 -7.73
N PRO A 27 14.20 -15.74 -8.48
CA PRO A 27 13.67 -15.92 -9.84
C PRO A 27 12.15 -15.82 -9.95
N ALA A 28 11.41 -16.25 -8.93
CA ALA A 28 9.94 -16.16 -8.93
C ALA A 28 9.46 -14.70 -8.86
N LEU A 29 10.18 -13.83 -8.14
CA LEU A 29 9.85 -12.40 -8.02
C LEU A 29 10.38 -11.60 -9.22
N ALA A 30 11.60 -11.90 -9.68
CA ALA A 30 12.16 -11.26 -10.87
C ALA A 30 11.26 -11.43 -12.10
N ALA A 31 10.59 -12.58 -12.23
CA ALA A 31 9.63 -12.86 -13.29
C ALA A 31 8.34 -12.01 -13.24
N LEU A 32 8.05 -11.32 -12.13
CA LEU A 32 6.91 -10.40 -12.03
C LEU A 32 7.16 -9.07 -12.73
N HIS A 33 8.41 -8.67 -12.90
CA HIS A 33 8.80 -7.36 -13.45
C HIS A 33 8.17 -6.16 -12.73
N TRP A 34 7.92 -6.31 -11.43
CA TRP A 34 7.32 -5.25 -10.61
C TRP A 34 8.37 -4.20 -10.19
N PRO A 35 7.96 -2.94 -10.00
CA PRO A 35 8.83 -1.93 -9.40
C PRO A 35 9.34 -2.36 -8.02
N ASP A 36 10.59 -2.05 -7.72
CA ASP A 36 11.21 -2.39 -6.43
C ASP A 36 10.41 -1.85 -5.24
N ASP A 37 9.90 -0.62 -5.34
CA ASP A 37 9.07 0.00 -4.30
C ASP A 37 7.79 -0.80 -4.01
N VAL A 38 7.17 -1.36 -5.05
CA VAL A 38 5.99 -2.21 -4.92
C VAL A 38 6.35 -3.57 -4.31
N LEU A 39 7.44 -4.20 -4.79
CA LEU A 39 7.92 -5.47 -4.22
C LEU A 39 8.21 -5.34 -2.73
N GLU A 40 8.84 -4.22 -2.33
CA GLU A 40 9.17 -3.97 -0.94
C GLU A 40 7.90 -3.78 -0.10
N GLN A 41 7.03 -2.83 -0.44
CA GLN A 41 5.83 -2.50 0.33
C GLN A 41 4.81 -3.65 0.34
N PHE A 42 4.61 -4.35 -0.79
CA PHE A 42 3.59 -5.39 -0.88
C PHE A 42 4.08 -6.71 -0.30
N LEU A 43 5.20 -7.23 -0.83
CA LEU A 43 5.60 -8.59 -0.56
C LEU A 43 6.62 -8.68 0.57
N PHE A 44 7.66 -7.85 0.55
CA PHE A 44 8.74 -7.94 1.53
C PHE A 44 8.29 -7.49 2.93
N GLU A 45 7.54 -6.39 3.05
CA GLU A 45 7.09 -5.88 4.34
C GLU A 45 5.85 -6.62 4.89
N HIS A 46 4.93 -7.06 4.02
CA HIS A 46 3.61 -7.54 4.44
C HIS A 46 3.21 -8.93 3.96
N GLY A 47 3.97 -9.56 3.06
CA GLY A 47 3.57 -10.81 2.43
C GLY A 47 3.36 -12.00 3.37
N ASP A 48 3.87 -11.96 4.59
CA ASP A 48 3.68 -12.96 5.64
C ASP A 48 2.70 -12.54 6.76
N ASN A 49 2.18 -11.32 6.69
CA ASN A 49 1.19 -10.85 7.66
C ASN A 49 -0.12 -11.62 7.48
N GLY A 50 -0.59 -12.29 8.54
CA GLY A 50 -1.77 -13.16 8.47
C GLY A 50 -3.04 -12.46 7.99
N ALA A 51 -3.30 -11.23 8.44
CA ALA A 51 -4.45 -10.43 7.99
C ALA A 51 -4.34 -10.06 6.50
N PHE A 52 -3.13 -9.72 6.06
CA PHE A 52 -2.84 -9.40 4.67
C PHE A 52 -2.99 -10.61 3.75
N VAL A 53 -2.47 -11.77 4.19
CA VAL A 53 -2.62 -13.04 3.48
C VAL A 53 -4.09 -13.49 3.43
N HIS A 54 -4.86 -13.24 4.48
CA HIS A 54 -6.30 -13.52 4.48
C HIS A 54 -7.03 -12.72 3.39
N ASP A 55 -6.74 -11.43 3.26
CA ASP A 55 -7.41 -10.56 2.30
C ASP A 55 -6.92 -10.75 0.85
N TYR A 56 -5.62 -11.06 0.66
CA TYR A 56 -4.96 -11.00 -0.66
C TYR A 56 -4.26 -12.29 -1.09
N GLY A 57 -4.24 -13.32 -0.25
CA GLY A 57 -3.46 -14.55 -0.46
C GLY A 57 -3.79 -15.34 -1.73
N THR A 58 -4.99 -15.15 -2.29
CA THR A 58 -5.49 -15.86 -3.47
C THR A 58 -5.26 -15.13 -4.80
N ILE A 59 -4.79 -13.88 -4.75
CA ILE A 59 -4.54 -13.07 -5.96
C ILE A 59 -3.43 -13.74 -6.80
N ASP A 60 -3.64 -13.85 -8.10
CA ASP A 60 -2.56 -14.23 -9.02
C ASP A 60 -1.70 -13.00 -9.35
N LEU A 61 -0.52 -12.96 -8.74
CA LEU A 61 0.43 -11.85 -8.82
C LEU A 61 0.91 -11.58 -10.27
N ARG A 62 0.88 -12.59 -11.15
CA ARG A 62 1.31 -12.44 -12.55
C ARG A 62 0.30 -11.69 -13.41
N HIS A 63 -0.92 -11.54 -12.92
CA HIS A 63 -1.98 -10.80 -13.60
C HIS A 63 -2.08 -9.35 -13.11
N ILE A 64 -1.12 -8.88 -12.33
CA ILE A 64 -1.10 -7.51 -11.84
C ILE A 64 -0.05 -6.72 -12.60
N THR A 65 -0.48 -5.67 -13.29
CA THR A 65 0.40 -4.66 -13.87
C THR A 65 0.41 -3.42 -12.98
N TRP A 66 1.59 -2.96 -12.56
CA TRP A 66 1.74 -1.80 -11.68
C TRP A 66 2.14 -0.55 -12.46
N GLN A 67 1.43 0.54 -12.22
CA GLN A 67 1.75 1.86 -12.77
C GLN A 67 1.69 2.92 -11.68
N LEU A 68 2.58 3.91 -11.75
CA LEU A 68 2.52 5.09 -10.89
C LEU A 68 1.51 6.06 -11.52
N GLU A 69 0.37 6.23 -10.87
CA GLU A 69 -0.74 7.07 -11.33
C GLU A 69 -0.89 8.31 -10.45
N THR A 70 -1.45 9.37 -11.04
CA THR A 70 -1.87 10.58 -10.34
C THR A 70 -3.36 10.46 -10.03
N ILE A 71 -3.72 10.43 -8.75
CA ILE A 71 -5.09 10.24 -8.25
C ILE A 71 -5.56 11.51 -7.56
N PRO A 72 -6.77 12.03 -7.86
CA PRO A 72 -7.35 13.16 -7.15
C PRO A 72 -7.51 12.88 -5.65
N ALA A 73 -7.25 13.86 -4.79
CA ALA A 73 -7.41 13.73 -3.34
C ALA A 73 -8.84 13.29 -2.95
N ALA A 74 -9.84 13.75 -3.69
CA ALA A 74 -11.24 13.40 -3.47
C ALA A 74 -11.53 11.90 -3.56
N ASP A 75 -10.81 11.17 -4.45
CA ASP A 75 -11.02 9.74 -4.65
C ASP A 75 -10.58 8.91 -3.44
N PHE A 76 -9.63 9.43 -2.65
CA PHE A 76 -9.18 8.77 -1.43
C PHE A 76 -10.17 8.88 -0.27
N HIS A 77 -11.16 9.79 -0.32
CA HIS A 77 -12.06 10.05 0.81
C HIS A 77 -12.95 8.85 1.17
N THR A 78 -13.34 8.06 0.17
CA THR A 78 -14.21 6.90 0.36
C THR A 78 -13.55 5.57 -0.02
N MET A 79 -12.29 5.62 -0.48
CA MET A 79 -11.57 4.43 -0.94
C MET A 79 -11.46 3.39 0.17
N PRO A 80 -11.96 2.15 -0.01
CA PRO A 80 -11.90 1.12 1.03
C PRO A 80 -10.49 0.56 1.19
N THR A 81 -10.30 -0.32 2.18
CA THR A 81 -9.16 -1.22 2.34
C THR A 81 -9.65 -2.65 2.52
N GLY A 82 -8.73 -3.61 2.68
CA GLY A 82 -9.05 -5.02 2.91
C GLY A 82 -9.97 -5.23 4.12
N LYS A 83 -10.76 -6.28 4.09
CA LYS A 83 -11.81 -6.56 5.08
C LYS A 83 -11.27 -6.72 6.50
N THR A 84 -10.11 -7.35 6.65
CA THR A 84 -9.45 -7.53 7.96
C THR A 84 -8.97 -6.22 8.59
N HIS A 85 -8.87 -5.15 7.79
CA HIS A 85 -8.46 -3.82 8.22
C HIS A 85 -9.59 -2.79 8.08
N ALA A 86 -10.85 -3.24 8.04
CA ALA A 86 -12.00 -2.35 7.98
C ALA A 86 -11.98 -1.34 9.14
N GLY A 87 -12.20 -0.05 8.84
CA GLY A 87 -12.19 1.03 9.83
C GLY A 87 -10.82 1.58 10.22
N CYS A 88 -9.70 0.91 9.89
CA CYS A 88 -8.37 1.39 10.32
C CYS A 88 -7.99 2.74 9.69
N ILE A 89 -8.38 2.99 8.43
CA ILE A 89 -8.11 4.27 7.77
C ILE A 89 -8.79 5.41 8.52
N GLU A 90 -10.03 5.22 8.98
CA GLU A 90 -10.76 6.22 9.76
C GLU A 90 -10.14 6.42 11.16
N SER A 91 -9.64 5.34 11.78
CA SER A 91 -8.89 5.44 13.03
C SER A 91 -7.63 6.29 12.87
N TYR A 92 -6.90 6.13 11.76
CA TYR A 92 -5.75 6.99 11.46
C TYR A 92 -6.16 8.44 11.15
N ALA A 93 -7.29 8.63 10.45
CA ALA A 93 -7.82 9.94 10.11
C ALA A 93 -8.27 10.76 11.32
N ALA A 94 -8.57 10.11 12.45
CA ALA A 94 -8.94 10.79 13.69
C ALA A 94 -7.76 11.55 14.33
N HIS A 95 -6.51 11.19 14.01
CA HIS A 95 -5.32 11.78 14.63
C HIS A 95 -4.19 12.01 13.61
N PRO A 96 -4.40 12.82 12.54
CA PRO A 96 -3.48 12.93 11.42
C PRO A 96 -2.12 13.51 11.84
N VAL A 97 -2.11 14.49 12.71
CA VAL A 97 -0.88 15.12 13.23
C VAL A 97 -0.03 14.13 14.01
N HIS A 98 -0.67 13.31 14.88
CA HIS A 98 0.01 12.28 15.65
C HIS A 98 0.71 11.26 14.73
N TRP A 99 0.00 10.75 13.73
CA TRP A 99 0.55 9.74 12.82
C TRP A 99 1.67 10.24 11.92
N VAL A 100 1.73 11.54 11.67
CA VAL A 100 2.88 12.18 11.02
C VAL A 100 4.03 12.35 12.01
N ALA A 101 3.76 12.83 13.23
CA ALA A 101 4.79 13.12 14.24
C ALA A 101 5.59 11.89 14.71
N VAL A 102 4.98 10.69 14.67
CA VAL A 102 5.67 9.43 15.04
C VAL A 102 6.51 8.85 13.91
N ARG A 103 6.58 9.51 12.75
CA ARG A 103 7.42 9.13 11.62
C ARG A 103 8.72 9.92 11.60
N PRO A 104 9.72 9.51 10.78
CA PRO A 104 10.92 10.30 10.58
C PRO A 104 10.59 11.75 10.20
N PRO A 105 11.38 12.76 10.67
CA PRO A 105 11.07 14.19 10.51
C PRO A 105 10.84 14.65 9.07
N GLU A 106 11.49 13.99 8.10
CA GLU A 106 11.30 14.28 6.67
C GLU A 106 9.87 14.03 6.19
N VAL A 107 9.15 13.06 6.78
CA VAL A 107 7.74 12.80 6.45
C VAL A 107 6.88 13.99 6.84
N GLY A 108 7.11 14.55 8.04
CA GLY A 108 6.40 15.74 8.50
C GLY A 108 6.68 16.95 7.62
N ARG A 109 7.96 17.23 7.33
CA ARG A 109 8.34 18.32 6.43
C ARG A 109 7.68 18.19 5.06
N HIS A 110 7.68 16.99 4.49
CA HIS A 110 7.07 16.75 3.19
C HIS A 110 5.57 17.03 3.17
N TRP A 111 4.85 16.63 4.23
CA TRP A 111 3.43 16.98 4.38
C TRP A 111 3.20 18.49 4.46
N GLU A 112 4.02 19.22 5.23
CA GLU A 112 3.89 20.69 5.38
C GLU A 112 4.25 21.44 4.10
N GLU A 113 5.27 20.98 3.37
CA GLU A 113 5.75 21.64 2.15
C GLU A 113 4.90 21.29 0.92
N HIS A 114 4.42 20.05 0.80
CA HIS A 114 3.78 19.56 -0.42
C HIS A 114 2.33 19.10 -0.22
N GLY A 115 1.85 18.90 1.01
CA GLY A 115 0.51 18.43 1.28
C GLY A 115 0.25 16.99 0.83
N THR A 116 1.30 16.17 0.76
CA THR A 116 1.22 14.79 0.29
C THR A 116 2.24 13.89 1.03
N TRP A 117 2.16 12.62 0.80
CA TRP A 117 3.11 11.62 1.34
C TRP A 117 4.45 11.61 0.59
N LEU A 118 5.50 11.24 1.31
CA LEU A 118 6.85 11.09 0.76
C LEU A 118 6.99 9.82 -0.11
N ARG A 119 6.34 8.72 0.30
CA ARG A 119 6.35 7.43 -0.41
C ARG A 119 4.94 7.11 -0.90
N PRO A 120 4.72 6.82 -2.19
CA PRO A 120 3.40 6.49 -2.72
C PRO A 120 2.79 5.25 -2.05
N PRO A 121 1.49 5.25 -1.68
CA PRO A 121 0.80 4.05 -1.23
C PRO A 121 0.55 3.10 -2.40
N LEU A 122 0.17 1.85 -2.08
CA LEU A 122 -0.25 0.86 -3.04
C LEU A 122 -1.77 0.76 -3.07
N LEU A 123 -2.32 0.90 -4.25
CA LEU A 123 -3.75 0.71 -4.55
C LEU A 123 -3.90 -0.52 -5.45
N ILE A 124 -5.02 -1.21 -5.34
CA ILE A 124 -5.34 -2.34 -6.20
C ILE A 124 -6.73 -2.18 -6.80
N ASP A 125 -6.87 -2.52 -8.07
CA ASP A 125 -8.16 -2.62 -8.73
C ASP A 125 -8.94 -3.80 -8.12
N ARG A 126 -10.15 -3.53 -7.64
CA ARG A 126 -10.97 -4.50 -6.93
C ARG A 126 -11.38 -5.69 -7.79
N ARG A 127 -11.36 -5.55 -9.12
CA ARG A 127 -11.58 -6.68 -10.06
C ARG A 127 -10.55 -7.80 -9.93
N LEU A 128 -9.35 -7.50 -9.41
CA LEU A 128 -8.35 -8.53 -9.09
C LEU A 128 -8.74 -9.39 -7.89
N LEU A 129 -9.66 -8.92 -7.04
CA LEU A 129 -10.18 -9.63 -5.86
C LEU A 129 -11.49 -10.34 -6.19
N ASP A 130 -12.41 -9.63 -6.84
CA ASP A 130 -13.69 -10.13 -7.33
C ASP A 130 -13.99 -9.47 -8.69
N PRO A 131 -14.09 -10.26 -9.77
CA PRO A 131 -14.38 -9.70 -11.11
C PRO A 131 -15.68 -8.88 -11.21
N ALA A 132 -16.63 -9.06 -10.28
CA ALA A 132 -17.88 -8.30 -10.22
C ALA A 132 -17.71 -6.93 -9.55
N ASP A 133 -16.61 -6.71 -8.83
CA ASP A 133 -16.29 -5.45 -8.17
C ASP A 133 -15.71 -4.41 -9.14
N ASN A 134 -15.69 -3.16 -8.68
CA ASN A 134 -15.07 -2.05 -9.43
C ASN A 134 -14.40 -1.05 -8.49
N GLY A 135 -13.61 -0.14 -9.08
CA GLY A 135 -12.87 0.89 -8.36
C GLY A 135 -11.58 0.39 -7.72
N LEU A 136 -10.95 1.28 -6.96
CA LEU A 136 -9.69 1.03 -6.29
C LEU A 136 -9.92 0.80 -4.79
N GLN A 137 -8.99 0.06 -4.18
CA GLN A 137 -8.88 0.00 -2.72
C GLN A 137 -7.42 0.13 -2.27
N VAL A 138 -7.24 0.61 -1.06
CA VAL A 138 -5.92 0.72 -0.44
C VAL A 138 -5.43 -0.67 -0.05
N LEU A 139 -4.37 -1.11 -0.70
CA LEU A 139 -3.67 -2.35 -0.38
C LEU A 139 -2.70 -2.12 0.78
N GLU A 140 -1.81 -1.11 0.62
CA GLU A 140 -0.84 -0.67 1.62
C GLU A 140 -0.80 0.87 1.65
N GLY A 141 -0.35 1.46 2.76
CA GLY A 141 -0.39 2.91 2.97
C GLY A 141 -1.66 3.40 3.67
N ARG A 142 -2.37 2.53 4.40
CA ARG A 142 -3.58 2.89 5.15
C ARG A 142 -3.38 4.07 6.09
N THR A 143 -2.22 4.16 6.77
CA THR A 143 -1.88 5.32 7.60
C THR A 143 -1.76 6.59 6.77
N ARG A 144 -1.10 6.53 5.60
CA ARG A 144 -0.93 7.66 4.68
C ARG A 144 -2.27 8.18 4.18
N VAL A 145 -3.16 7.29 3.76
CA VAL A 145 -4.52 7.65 3.32
C VAL A 145 -5.35 8.19 4.50
N GLY A 146 -5.21 7.61 5.69
CA GLY A 146 -5.84 8.13 6.90
C GLY A 146 -5.37 9.55 7.24
N VAL A 147 -4.07 9.79 7.20
CA VAL A 147 -3.49 11.14 7.38
C VAL A 147 -4.07 12.13 6.37
N LEU A 148 -4.15 11.74 5.08
CA LEU A 148 -4.75 12.59 4.05
C LEU A 148 -6.19 12.98 4.41
N ARG A 149 -7.04 11.99 4.76
CA ARG A 149 -8.44 12.23 5.14
C ARG A 149 -8.54 13.13 6.37
N GLY A 150 -7.75 12.86 7.40
CA GLY A 150 -7.73 13.65 8.62
C GLY A 150 -7.29 15.08 8.38
N ARG A 151 -6.20 15.29 7.66
CA ARG A 151 -5.71 16.62 7.29
C ARG A 151 -6.73 17.42 6.49
N ALA A 152 -7.43 16.79 5.56
CA ALA A 152 -8.52 17.44 4.81
C ALA A 152 -9.67 17.88 5.74
N ARG A 153 -10.07 17.06 6.71
CA ARG A 153 -11.11 17.39 7.71
C ARG A 153 -10.68 18.53 8.63
N GLU A 154 -9.42 18.56 9.02
CA GLU A 154 -8.84 19.59 9.88
C GLU A 154 -8.40 20.85 9.10
N GLN A 155 -8.70 20.92 7.80
CA GLN A 155 -8.34 22.04 6.92
C GLN A 155 -6.82 22.31 6.86
N LEU A 156 -6.01 21.29 7.13
CA LEU A 156 -4.56 21.34 6.97
C LEU A 156 -4.21 21.20 5.48
N ARG A 157 -2.96 21.55 5.15
CA ARG A 157 -2.48 21.46 3.76
C ARG A 157 -2.62 20.05 3.20
N VAL A 158 -3.34 19.92 2.07
CA VAL A 158 -3.48 18.71 1.25
C VAL A 158 -3.38 19.12 -0.22
N ALA A 159 -2.56 18.43 -1.00
CA ALA A 159 -2.46 18.62 -2.44
C ALA A 159 -3.74 18.16 -3.14
N LEU A 160 -4.06 18.72 -4.30
CA LEU A 160 -5.25 18.33 -5.09
C LEU A 160 -5.12 16.93 -5.68
N ASN A 161 -3.88 16.50 -5.96
CA ASN A 161 -3.56 15.21 -6.56
C ASN A 161 -2.41 14.54 -5.83
N HIS A 162 -2.40 13.22 -5.83
CA HIS A 162 -1.39 12.40 -5.17
C HIS A 162 -0.92 11.27 -6.08
N HIS A 163 0.36 10.95 -6.02
CA HIS A 163 0.89 9.76 -6.69
C HIS A 163 0.61 8.52 -5.86
N ALA A 164 0.18 7.44 -6.52
CA ALA A 164 0.03 6.11 -5.93
C ALA A 164 0.43 5.05 -6.94
N TRP A 165 1.00 3.95 -6.49
CA TRP A 165 1.15 2.76 -7.30
C TRP A 165 -0.21 2.07 -7.43
N VAL A 166 -0.65 1.83 -8.67
CA VAL A 166 -1.95 1.20 -8.94
C VAL A 166 -1.73 -0.12 -9.65
N GLY A 167 -2.15 -1.22 -9.01
CA GLY A 167 -2.16 -2.56 -9.58
C GLY A 167 -3.47 -2.83 -10.31
N ARG A 168 -3.39 -3.16 -11.60
CA ARG A 168 -4.54 -3.47 -12.46
C ARG A 168 -4.41 -4.84 -13.10
N PRO A 169 -5.52 -5.47 -13.57
CA PRO A 169 -5.48 -6.68 -14.39
C PRO A 169 -4.66 -6.51 -15.65
#